data_35f8aed21f7b5ae4204d6227880af874
#
_entry.id   35f8aed21f7b5ae4204d6227880af874
#
_cell.length_a   1.000
_cell.length_b   1.000
_cell.length_c   1.000
_cell.angle_alpha   90.00
_cell.angle_beta   90.00
_cell.angle_gamma   90.00
#
_symmetry.space_group_name_H-M   'P 1'
#
loop_
_entity.id
_entity.type
_entity.pdbx_description
1 polymer ?
#
loop_
_entity_poly.entity_id
_entity_poly.type
_entity_poly.pdbx_seq_one_letter_code
_entity_poly.pdbx_strand_id
1 'polypeptide(L)'
;MLMRWHHPLRQAIGHAVGVTPIVCKNTDFLSVCEYKRGMGALDRYLDEQLSRGRAYFSRNDGSLALGLGLEAFSAAATRLIVKRRLANPRRGFFLILRPEDQIIGAPDPVRWIDPLMKYLQIDYRISLLRAAAFHGSTHQAAMVFQVIAPRQLRDFNIGRHRIQFVYQGPTAFAEINQPDWLGQIKSAAGFARVAGIELTMLDAARYFRKAAGIHGVAQIVKDLGAKASPRKLAEAAEHYENTSVRRLGYLLDQANHVRQASALEPFARQAKSMKPLSPSLGQVPDSLTVLHDKDTKWKLIINEPLETEF
;
A
#
# COMPACT_ATOMS: atom_id res chain seq x y z
N MET A 1 68.87 -20.11 18.27
CA MET A 1 70.12 -20.12 17.49
C MET A 1 70.15 -18.84 16.68
N LEU A 2 71.09 -17.96 17.12
CA LEU A 2 71.37 -16.63 16.57
C LEU A 2 71.86 -16.67 15.13
N MET A 3 71.50 -15.63 14.36
CA MET A 3 72.52 -14.88 13.62
C MET A 3 71.96 -13.58 13.03
N ARG A 4 72.47 -12.49 13.56
CA ARG A 4 72.46 -11.14 12.98
C ARG A 4 73.47 -11.09 11.86
N TRP A 5 73.27 -10.24 10.83
CA TRP A 5 74.33 -9.54 10.12
C TRP A 5 73.85 -8.17 9.59
N HIS A 6 74.78 -7.23 9.70
CA HIS A 6 74.78 -5.80 9.62
C HIS A 6 74.76 -5.19 8.23
N HIS A 7 74.37 -3.92 8.17
CA HIS A 7 74.62 -2.87 7.14
C HIS A 7 76.06 -2.82 6.59
N PRO A 8 76.27 -2.15 5.41
CA PRO A 8 76.44 -0.69 5.43
C PRO A 8 75.99 0.11 4.19
N LEU A 9 75.85 1.43 4.44
CA LEU A 9 75.76 2.60 3.57
C LEU A 9 76.65 2.59 2.31
N ARG A 10 76.20 3.19 1.18
CA ARG A 10 76.88 4.25 0.43
C ARG A 10 75.97 5.05 -0.47
N GLN A 11 76.24 6.36 -0.43
CA GLN A 11 75.69 7.47 -1.21
C GLN A 11 75.95 7.35 -2.76
N ALA A 12 75.05 7.93 -3.55
CA ALA A 12 75.37 8.71 -4.78
C ALA A 12 74.10 9.44 -5.25
N ILE A 13 74.04 10.66 -5.08
CA ILE A 13 74.00 11.89 -5.88
C ILE A 13 73.33 11.72 -7.28
N GLY A 14 72.26 12.51 -7.53
CA GLY A 14 72.07 13.27 -8.74
C GLY A 14 70.87 12.94 -9.59
N HIS A 15 69.91 13.71 -9.64
CA HIS A 15 69.35 14.61 -10.63
C HIS A 15 67.85 14.87 -10.34
N ALA A 16 67.55 16.12 -10.11
CA ALA A 16 66.22 16.70 -10.01
C ALA A 16 65.56 16.61 -11.40
N VAL A 17 64.39 15.94 -11.46
CA VAL A 17 63.39 16.16 -12.51
C VAL A 17 62.13 16.66 -11.78
N GLY A 18 61.76 17.88 -12.11
CA GLY A 18 60.65 18.58 -11.48
C GLY A 18 59.32 17.83 -11.67
N VAL A 19 58.76 17.38 -10.58
CA VAL A 19 57.38 16.96 -10.50
C VAL A 19 56.60 18.12 -9.91
N THR A 20 55.91 18.86 -10.78
CA THR A 20 54.91 19.85 -10.39
C THR A 20 53.86 19.15 -9.54
N PRO A 21 53.53 19.64 -8.33
CA PRO A 21 52.41 19.08 -7.57
C PRO A 21 51.13 19.41 -8.30
N ILE A 22 50.39 18.36 -8.69
CA ILE A 22 48.99 18.49 -9.12
C ILE A 22 48.21 18.96 -7.89
N VAL A 23 47.98 20.27 -7.82
CA VAL A 23 47.03 20.84 -6.87
C VAL A 23 45.64 20.40 -7.30
N CYS A 24 45.14 19.31 -6.74
CA CYS A 24 43.72 19.00 -6.78
C CYS A 24 43.01 20.16 -6.07
N LYS A 25 42.45 21.06 -6.84
CA LYS A 25 41.53 22.08 -6.33
C LYS A 25 40.28 21.37 -5.79
N ASN A 26 40.27 21.16 -4.48
CA ASN A 26 39.19 20.59 -3.71
C ASN A 26 38.06 21.64 -3.59
N THR A 27 37.46 22.03 -4.73
CA THR A 27 36.32 22.96 -4.78
C THR A 27 35.02 22.31 -4.32
N ASP A 28 34.91 20.98 -4.38
CA ASP A 28 33.68 20.28 -4.01
C ASP A 28 33.47 20.11 -2.50
N PHE A 29 34.57 20.06 -1.71
CA PHE A 29 34.44 19.88 -0.26
C PHE A 29 34.02 21.17 0.46
N LEU A 30 34.44 22.32 -0.03
CA LEU A 30 34.04 23.63 0.52
C LEU A 30 32.55 23.92 0.21
N SER A 31 32.07 23.60 -0.99
CA SER A 31 30.66 23.82 -1.38
C SER A 31 29.71 22.97 -0.52
N VAL A 32 30.08 21.73 -0.17
CA VAL A 32 29.28 20.87 0.71
C VAL A 32 29.29 21.39 2.15
N CYS A 33 30.41 21.97 2.63
CA CYS A 33 30.48 22.58 3.97
C CYS A 33 29.70 23.90 4.05
N GLU A 34 29.71 24.74 3.01
CA GLU A 34 28.94 25.99 2.96
C GLU A 34 27.43 25.73 2.82
N TYR A 35 27.05 24.74 2.02
CA TYR A 35 25.66 24.30 1.91
C TYR A 35 25.09 23.85 3.27
N LYS A 36 25.87 23.15 4.08
CA LYS A 36 25.46 22.72 5.44
C LYS A 36 25.35 23.86 6.45
N ARG A 37 26.06 24.98 6.29
CA ARG A 37 25.97 26.14 7.21
C ARG A 37 24.68 26.94 7.08
N GLY A 38 24.04 26.94 5.90
CA GLY A 38 22.75 27.61 5.67
C GLY A 38 21.52 26.77 5.97
N MET A 39 21.67 25.47 6.23
CA MET A 39 20.56 24.56 6.47
C MET A 39 20.05 24.66 7.92
N GLY A 40 18.73 24.77 8.07
CA GLY A 40 18.07 24.74 9.37
C GLY A 40 18.29 23.39 10.09
N ALA A 41 18.19 23.38 11.41
CA ALA A 41 18.36 22.15 12.22
C ALA A 41 17.40 21.03 11.75
N LEU A 42 16.17 21.38 11.38
CA LEU A 42 15.19 20.40 10.89
C LEU A 42 15.58 19.86 9.50
N ASP A 43 16.12 20.68 8.60
CA ASP A 43 16.60 20.19 7.29
C ASP A 43 17.71 19.14 7.47
N ARG A 44 18.68 19.38 8.34
CA ARG A 44 19.74 18.41 8.66
C ARG A 44 19.18 17.12 9.23
N TYR A 45 18.20 17.22 10.11
CA TYR A 45 17.51 16.06 10.67
C TYR A 45 16.82 15.23 9.57
N LEU A 46 16.17 15.87 8.58
CA LEU A 46 15.55 15.15 7.47
C LEU A 46 16.58 14.37 6.65
N ASP A 47 17.71 15.02 6.31
CA ASP A 47 18.77 14.39 5.54
C ASP A 47 19.39 13.21 6.31
N GLU A 48 19.53 13.32 7.62
CA GLU A 48 19.96 12.24 8.48
C GLU A 48 18.95 11.07 8.52
N GLN A 49 17.64 11.36 8.64
CA GLN A 49 16.63 10.31 8.57
C GLN A 49 16.65 9.59 7.21
N LEU A 50 16.76 10.33 6.11
CA LEU A 50 16.85 9.75 4.76
C LEU A 50 18.10 8.89 4.59
N SER A 51 19.25 9.30 5.11
CA SER A 51 20.49 8.51 5.05
C SER A 51 20.37 7.17 5.80
N ARG A 52 19.52 7.11 6.82
CA ARG A 52 19.16 5.88 7.56
C ARG A 52 18.01 5.09 6.91
N GLY A 53 17.58 5.47 5.71
CA GLY A 53 16.45 4.84 5.00
C GLY A 53 15.06 5.17 5.56
N ARG A 54 14.95 6.10 6.52
CA ARG A 54 13.69 6.50 7.13
C ARG A 54 13.05 7.63 6.32
N ALA A 55 11.84 7.38 5.82
CA ALA A 55 11.08 8.33 5.01
C ALA A 55 9.94 9.01 5.79
N TYR A 56 9.84 8.79 7.10
CA TYR A 56 8.78 9.33 7.95
C TYR A 56 9.26 9.51 9.39
N PHE A 57 8.56 10.34 10.16
CA PHE A 57 8.75 10.50 11.62
C PHE A 57 7.49 11.12 12.24
N SER A 58 7.32 10.96 13.56
CA SER A 58 6.27 11.65 14.30
C SER A 58 6.72 13.04 14.76
N ARG A 59 5.74 13.90 15.06
CA ARG A 59 6.03 15.22 15.64
C ARG A 59 6.85 15.12 16.93
N ASN A 60 6.50 14.13 17.75
CA ASN A 60 7.20 13.94 19.03
C ASN A 60 8.66 13.52 18.82
N ASP A 61 8.91 12.60 17.87
CA ASP A 61 10.29 12.16 17.55
C ASP A 61 11.14 13.34 17.05
N GLY A 62 10.58 14.14 16.13
CA GLY A 62 11.28 15.30 15.57
C GLY A 62 11.50 16.40 16.59
N SER A 63 10.52 16.70 17.43
CA SER A 63 10.62 17.68 18.53
C SER A 63 11.68 17.26 19.53
N LEU A 64 11.67 16.01 19.97
CA LEU A 64 12.63 15.46 20.94
C LEU A 64 14.06 15.47 20.36
N ALA A 65 14.22 14.98 19.14
CA ALA A 65 15.54 14.89 18.48
C ALA A 65 16.21 16.26 18.28
N LEU A 66 15.42 17.32 18.15
CA LEU A 66 15.90 18.69 17.94
C LEU A 66 15.93 19.55 19.21
N GLY A 67 15.42 19.04 20.33
CA GLY A 67 15.26 19.80 21.57
C GLY A 67 14.33 21.01 21.41
N LEU A 68 13.35 20.94 20.48
CA LEU A 68 12.41 22.02 20.20
C LEU A 68 11.08 21.79 20.90
N GLY A 69 10.46 22.86 21.40
CA GLY A 69 9.07 22.81 21.82
C GLY A 69 8.13 22.50 20.65
N LEU A 70 6.95 21.91 20.94
CA LEU A 70 6.00 21.46 19.92
C LEU A 70 5.53 22.58 18.98
N GLU A 71 5.41 23.81 19.44
CA GLU A 71 5.01 24.96 18.64
C GLU A 71 6.12 25.38 17.67
N ALA A 72 7.35 25.54 18.19
CA ALA A 72 8.52 25.87 17.39
C ALA A 72 8.78 24.81 16.30
N PHE A 73 8.68 23.53 16.67
CA PHE A 73 8.75 22.42 15.72
C PHE A 73 7.67 22.52 14.65
N SER A 74 6.40 22.75 15.04
CA SER A 74 5.28 22.85 14.11
C SER A 74 5.46 24.01 13.11
N ALA A 75 5.95 25.15 13.56
CA ALA A 75 6.26 26.28 12.70
C ALA A 75 7.41 25.96 11.71
N ALA A 76 8.44 25.27 12.15
CA ALA A 76 9.54 24.81 11.29
C ALA A 76 9.05 23.79 10.26
N ALA A 77 8.25 22.82 10.68
CA ALA A 77 7.67 21.80 9.80
C ALA A 77 6.75 22.42 8.73
N THR A 78 5.92 23.41 9.10
CA THR A 78 5.06 24.12 8.14
C THR A 78 5.89 24.80 7.03
N ARG A 79 7.01 25.43 7.38
CA ARG A 79 7.93 26.00 6.37
C ARG A 79 8.47 24.95 5.41
N LEU A 80 8.78 23.74 5.90
CA LEU A 80 9.29 22.65 5.06
C LEU A 80 8.19 21.99 4.22
N ILE A 81 6.95 21.99 4.68
CA ILE A 81 5.79 21.57 3.87
C ILE A 81 5.63 22.54 2.66
N VAL A 82 5.69 23.84 2.90
CA VAL A 82 5.63 24.84 1.81
C VAL A 82 6.78 24.65 0.82
N LYS A 83 7.99 24.34 1.30
CA LYS A 83 9.17 24.04 0.48
C LYS A 83 9.13 22.62 -0.17
N ARG A 84 8.06 21.88 -0.02
CA ARG A 84 7.91 20.50 -0.51
C ARG A 84 9.04 19.55 -0.06
N ARG A 85 9.58 19.78 1.14
CA ARG A 85 10.52 18.86 1.79
C ARG A 85 9.79 17.88 2.72
N LEU A 86 8.60 18.25 3.18
CA LEU A 86 7.73 17.44 4.02
C LEU A 86 6.32 17.36 3.44
N ALA A 87 5.62 16.25 3.73
CA ALA A 87 4.17 16.14 3.59
C ALA A 87 3.57 15.63 4.90
N ASN A 88 2.31 15.99 5.17
CA ASN A 88 1.63 15.64 6.42
C ASN A 88 0.31 14.91 6.13
N PRO A 89 0.30 13.56 6.08
CA PRO A 89 -0.91 12.78 5.79
C PRO A 89 -1.90 12.79 6.96
N ARG A 90 -1.40 12.95 8.19
CA ARG A 90 -2.20 13.04 9.42
C ARG A 90 -1.49 13.95 10.43
N ARG A 91 -2.28 14.63 11.27
CA ARG A 91 -1.75 15.52 12.30
C ARG A 91 -0.67 14.82 13.14
N GLY A 92 0.53 15.38 13.13
CA GLY A 92 1.66 14.87 13.89
C GLY A 92 2.43 13.72 13.27
N PHE A 93 2.11 13.31 12.02
CA PHE A 93 2.86 12.32 11.26
C PHE A 93 3.37 12.93 9.97
N PHE A 94 4.67 12.91 9.73
CA PHE A 94 5.32 13.57 8.61
C PHE A 94 6.01 12.58 7.69
N LEU A 95 5.91 12.82 6.38
CA LEU A 95 6.66 12.13 5.33
C LEU A 95 7.77 13.04 4.85
N ILE A 96 8.97 12.48 4.71
CA ILE A 96 10.11 13.19 4.15
C ILE A 96 10.09 12.99 2.63
N LEU A 97 10.02 14.10 1.88
CA LEU A 97 10.00 14.05 0.42
C LEU A 97 11.42 14.06 -0.12
N ARG A 98 11.78 13.00 -0.84
CA ARG A 98 12.99 12.99 -1.66
C ARG A 98 12.76 13.85 -2.91
N PRO A 99 13.81 14.26 -3.62
CA PRO A 99 13.65 15.02 -4.87
C PRO A 99 12.66 14.38 -5.85
N GLU A 100 12.71 13.06 -6.02
CA GLU A 100 11.81 12.30 -6.88
C GLU A 100 10.34 12.33 -6.42
N ASP A 101 10.10 12.42 -5.12
CA ASP A 101 8.76 12.43 -4.52
C ASP A 101 8.10 13.83 -4.61
N GLN A 102 8.89 14.91 -4.82
CA GLN A 102 8.39 16.29 -4.76
C GLN A 102 7.40 16.62 -5.89
N ILE A 103 7.56 16.00 -7.08
CA ILE A 103 6.65 16.20 -8.23
C ILE A 103 5.29 15.56 -7.93
N ILE A 104 5.30 14.39 -7.33
CA ILE A 104 4.09 13.65 -6.94
C ILE A 104 3.48 14.25 -5.66
N GLY A 105 4.31 14.79 -4.77
CA GLY A 105 3.94 15.43 -3.51
C GLY A 105 3.85 14.47 -2.33
N ALA A 106 4.12 13.19 -2.53
CA ALA A 106 4.28 12.18 -1.48
C ALA A 106 4.98 10.93 -2.01
N PRO A 107 5.70 10.17 -1.18
CA PRO A 107 6.19 8.84 -1.53
C PRO A 107 5.05 7.86 -1.80
N ASP A 108 5.35 6.75 -2.51
CA ASP A 108 4.37 5.67 -2.70
C ASP A 108 3.78 5.21 -1.36
N PRO A 109 2.45 5.13 -1.22
CA PRO A 109 1.78 4.77 0.04
C PRO A 109 2.24 3.46 0.66
N VAL A 110 2.70 2.49 -0.11
CA VAL A 110 3.27 1.23 0.41
C VAL A 110 4.42 1.48 1.39
N ARG A 111 5.17 2.57 1.19
CA ARG A 111 6.36 2.88 2.00
C ARG A 111 6.03 3.45 3.38
N TRP A 112 4.83 3.97 3.58
CA TRP A 112 4.48 4.67 4.82
C TRP A 112 3.11 4.29 5.41
N ILE A 113 2.31 3.46 4.73
CA ILE A 113 0.99 3.08 5.25
C ILE A 113 1.10 2.28 6.55
N ASP A 114 2.02 1.30 6.64
CA ASP A 114 2.22 0.52 7.85
C ASP A 114 2.71 1.38 9.03
N PRO A 115 3.75 2.23 8.87
CA PRO A 115 4.12 3.22 9.88
C PRO A 115 2.98 4.16 10.29
N LEU A 116 2.17 4.64 9.34
CA LEU A 116 1.02 5.49 9.66
C LEU A 116 0.00 4.75 10.50
N MET A 117 -0.35 3.53 10.14
CA MET A 117 -1.36 2.75 10.86
C MET A 117 -0.87 2.35 12.24
N LYS A 118 0.43 2.05 12.41
CA LYS A 118 1.08 1.88 13.73
C LYS A 118 1.02 3.16 14.56
N TYR A 119 1.31 4.31 13.96
CA TYR A 119 1.20 5.60 14.65
C TYR A 119 -0.23 5.88 15.13
N LEU A 120 -1.24 5.49 14.34
CA LEU A 120 -2.66 5.62 14.70
C LEU A 120 -3.14 4.52 15.67
N GLN A 121 -2.33 3.51 15.93
CA GLN A 121 -2.68 2.32 16.72
C GLN A 121 -3.94 1.61 16.16
N ILE A 122 -4.00 1.47 14.84
CA ILE A 122 -5.11 0.85 14.12
C ILE A 122 -4.57 -0.28 13.28
N ASP A 123 -5.16 -1.45 13.42
CA ASP A 123 -4.88 -2.58 12.54
C ASP A 123 -5.46 -2.37 11.15
N TYR A 124 -4.89 -3.02 10.13
CA TYR A 124 -5.28 -2.78 8.74
C TYR A 124 -4.85 -3.91 7.80
N ARG A 125 -5.41 -3.90 6.61
CA ARG A 125 -4.87 -4.57 5.43
C ARG A 125 -5.09 -3.72 4.17
N ILE A 126 -4.15 -3.73 3.25
CA ILE A 126 -4.35 -3.24 1.88
C ILE A 126 -5.25 -4.25 1.19
N SER A 127 -6.31 -3.80 0.50
CA SER A 127 -7.27 -4.70 -0.15
C SER A 127 -7.85 -4.12 -1.44
N LEU A 128 -8.87 -4.78 -1.98
CA LEU A 128 -9.63 -4.38 -3.17
C LEU A 128 -8.73 -4.22 -4.40
N LEU A 129 -8.97 -3.18 -5.22
CA LEU A 129 -8.24 -2.92 -6.46
C LEU A 129 -6.73 -2.81 -6.24
N ARG A 130 -6.31 -2.21 -5.10
CA ARG A 130 -4.87 -2.08 -4.82
C ARG A 130 -4.22 -3.42 -4.51
N ALA A 131 -4.87 -4.28 -3.73
CA ALA A 131 -4.38 -5.64 -3.49
C ALA A 131 -4.41 -6.48 -4.78
N ALA A 132 -5.49 -6.37 -5.57
CA ALA A 132 -5.59 -7.04 -6.86
C ALA A 132 -4.42 -6.67 -7.79
N ALA A 133 -4.05 -5.39 -7.85
CA ALA A 133 -2.89 -4.95 -8.63
C ALA A 133 -1.57 -5.57 -8.14
N PHE A 134 -1.38 -5.73 -6.83
CA PHE A 134 -0.19 -6.43 -6.29
C PHE A 134 -0.15 -7.92 -6.64
N HIS A 135 -1.31 -8.54 -6.82
CA HIS A 135 -1.42 -9.94 -7.26
C HIS A 135 -1.38 -10.11 -8.78
N GLY A 136 -1.24 -9.01 -9.53
CA GLY A 136 -1.10 -9.02 -10.99
C GLY A 136 -2.41 -8.93 -11.76
N SER A 137 -3.48 -8.40 -11.15
CA SER A 137 -4.67 -7.98 -11.90
C SER A 137 -4.39 -6.70 -12.67
N THR A 138 -4.77 -6.66 -13.94
CA THR A 138 -4.45 -5.58 -14.88
C THR A 138 -5.37 -4.36 -14.75
N HIS A 139 -6.20 -4.29 -13.72
CA HIS A 139 -7.14 -3.19 -13.57
C HIS A 139 -6.40 -1.85 -13.62
N GLN A 140 -6.70 -1.07 -14.65
CA GLN A 140 -6.23 0.30 -14.77
C GLN A 140 -6.54 1.06 -13.48
N ALA A 141 -5.51 1.77 -13.03
CA ALA A 141 -5.64 2.76 -11.98
C ALA A 141 -5.98 2.24 -10.59
N ALA A 142 -5.09 1.53 -10.02
CA ALA A 142 -4.89 1.65 -8.59
C ALA A 142 -4.42 3.10 -8.23
N MET A 143 -5.04 4.13 -8.83
CA MET A 143 -4.87 5.54 -8.45
C MET A 143 -5.36 5.78 -7.03
N VAL A 144 -6.22 4.88 -6.53
CA VAL A 144 -6.73 4.90 -5.17
C VAL A 144 -6.02 3.81 -4.37
N PHE A 145 -5.38 4.20 -3.29
CA PHE A 145 -4.77 3.29 -2.35
C PHE A 145 -5.80 2.88 -1.29
N GLN A 146 -6.28 1.66 -1.35
CA GLN A 146 -7.41 1.18 -0.55
C GLN A 146 -6.94 0.35 0.63
N VAL A 147 -7.48 0.70 1.80
CA VAL A 147 -7.13 0.09 3.10
C VAL A 147 -8.41 -0.27 3.85
N ILE A 148 -8.54 -1.52 4.28
CA ILE A 148 -9.60 -1.95 5.18
C ILE A 148 -9.10 -1.85 6.62
N ALA A 149 -9.92 -1.28 7.50
CA ALA A 149 -9.59 -1.08 8.91
C ALA A 149 -10.82 -1.26 9.82
N PRO A 150 -10.61 -1.64 11.11
CA PRO A 150 -11.71 -1.84 12.08
C PRO A 150 -12.24 -0.54 12.68
N ARG A 151 -11.77 0.61 12.18
CA ARG A 151 -12.23 1.96 12.58
C ARG A 151 -12.62 2.77 11.37
N GLN A 152 -13.64 3.60 11.53
CA GLN A 152 -14.00 4.59 10.52
C GLN A 152 -12.89 5.65 10.44
N LEU A 153 -12.26 5.76 9.30
CA LEU A 153 -11.24 6.76 8.99
C LEU A 153 -11.70 7.57 7.78
N ARG A 154 -11.44 8.87 7.83
CA ARG A 154 -11.71 9.74 6.68
C ARG A 154 -10.71 9.48 5.57
N ASP A 155 -11.19 9.37 4.34
CA ASP A 155 -10.37 9.39 3.14
C ASP A 155 -9.58 10.70 3.07
N PHE A 156 -8.42 10.68 2.43
CA PHE A 156 -7.64 11.90 2.21
C PHE A 156 -6.77 11.77 0.97
N ASN A 157 -6.39 12.93 0.44
CA ASN A 157 -5.41 13.02 -0.62
C ASN A 157 -4.08 13.53 -0.04
N ILE A 158 -2.98 13.02 -0.58
CA ILE A 158 -1.64 13.50 -0.29
C ILE A 158 -0.82 13.47 -1.57
N GLY A 159 -0.37 14.62 -2.01
CA GLY A 159 0.15 14.75 -3.37
C GLY A 159 -0.88 14.25 -4.39
N ARG A 160 -0.46 13.39 -5.29
CA ARG A 160 -1.33 12.74 -6.28
C ARG A 160 -1.99 11.45 -5.79
N HIS A 161 -1.64 10.98 -4.59
CA HIS A 161 -2.22 9.75 -4.04
C HIS A 161 -3.54 10.04 -3.34
N ARG A 162 -4.54 9.22 -3.61
CA ARG A 162 -5.80 9.17 -2.87
C ARG A 162 -5.80 7.94 -1.97
N ILE A 163 -5.91 8.16 -0.67
CA ILE A 163 -6.01 7.08 0.32
C ILE A 163 -7.48 6.92 0.69
N GLN A 164 -8.02 5.74 0.44
CA GLN A 164 -9.40 5.40 0.74
C GLN A 164 -9.45 4.34 1.83
N PHE A 165 -10.20 4.63 2.88
CA PHE A 165 -10.45 3.68 3.95
C PHE A 165 -11.82 3.02 3.81
N VAL A 166 -11.83 1.72 4.02
CA VAL A 166 -13.04 0.91 4.05
C VAL A 166 -13.21 0.38 5.47
N TYR A 167 -14.33 0.71 6.07
CA TYR A 167 -14.65 0.24 7.42
C TYR A 167 -15.15 -1.20 7.37
N GLN A 168 -14.60 -2.03 8.25
CA GLN A 168 -15.11 -3.35 8.59
C GLN A 168 -15.28 -3.41 10.11
N GLY A 169 -16.41 -3.91 10.59
CA GLY A 169 -16.66 -4.00 12.03
C GLY A 169 -15.54 -4.76 12.77
N PRO A 170 -15.15 -4.35 13.98
CA PRO A 170 -13.97 -4.88 14.67
C PRO A 170 -13.95 -6.40 14.80
N THR A 171 -15.09 -7.01 15.16
CA THR A 171 -15.22 -8.47 15.30
C THR A 171 -14.97 -9.18 13.97
N ALA A 172 -15.70 -8.81 12.92
CA ALA A 172 -15.54 -9.40 11.59
C ALA A 172 -14.14 -9.10 11.00
N PHE A 173 -13.56 -7.94 11.32
CA PHE A 173 -12.20 -7.63 10.91
C PHE A 173 -11.19 -8.57 11.58
N ALA A 174 -11.28 -8.78 12.90
CA ALA A 174 -10.38 -9.63 13.64
C ALA A 174 -10.44 -11.09 13.19
N GLU A 175 -11.64 -11.60 12.88
CA GLU A 175 -11.84 -12.95 12.36
C GLU A 175 -11.20 -13.16 10.99
N ILE A 176 -11.26 -12.15 10.12
CA ILE A 176 -10.77 -12.22 8.73
C ILE A 176 -9.29 -11.83 8.61
N ASN A 177 -8.79 -10.94 9.47
CA ASN A 177 -7.44 -10.38 9.35
C ASN A 177 -6.36 -11.31 9.91
N GLN A 178 -6.44 -12.61 9.57
CA GLN A 178 -5.54 -13.65 10.07
C GLN A 178 -4.29 -13.79 9.19
N PRO A 179 -3.13 -14.14 9.76
CA PRO A 179 -1.87 -14.28 9.03
C PRO A 179 -1.95 -15.23 7.83
N ASP A 180 -2.73 -16.30 7.90
CA ASP A 180 -2.85 -17.32 6.85
C ASP A 180 -3.50 -16.80 5.58
N TRP A 181 -4.28 -15.72 5.67
CA TRP A 181 -4.97 -15.07 4.58
C TRP A 181 -4.35 -13.73 4.16
N LEU A 182 -3.29 -13.31 4.84
CA LEU A 182 -2.58 -12.07 4.56
C LEU A 182 -1.23 -12.34 3.90
N GLY A 183 -0.88 -11.47 2.97
CA GLY A 183 0.46 -11.36 2.42
C GLY A 183 1.19 -10.13 2.95
N GLN A 184 2.45 -10.00 2.55
CA GLN A 184 3.28 -8.86 2.88
C GLN A 184 3.92 -8.28 1.62
N ILE A 185 3.87 -6.97 1.47
CA ILE A 185 4.59 -6.24 0.42
C ILE A 185 5.81 -5.59 1.05
N LYS A 186 7.00 -5.96 0.58
CA LYS A 186 8.25 -5.36 1.02
C LYS A 186 8.37 -3.93 0.48
N SER A 187 8.74 -2.99 1.32
CA SER A 187 9.07 -1.63 0.96
C SER A 187 10.37 -1.19 1.63
N ALA A 188 10.91 -0.05 1.24
CA ALA A 188 12.10 0.52 1.88
C ALA A 188 11.90 0.81 3.40
N ALA A 189 10.66 0.94 3.85
CA ALA A 189 10.32 1.21 5.25
C ALA A 189 9.86 -0.05 6.03
N GLY A 190 10.00 -1.24 5.45
CA GLY A 190 9.56 -2.50 6.05
C GLY A 190 8.48 -3.20 5.22
N PHE A 191 7.55 -3.86 5.87
CA PHE A 191 6.50 -4.63 5.22
C PHE A 191 5.14 -3.99 5.45
N ALA A 192 4.35 -3.88 4.37
CA ALA A 192 2.94 -3.52 4.45
C ALA A 192 2.08 -4.77 4.30
N ARG A 193 1.03 -4.90 5.12
CA ARG A 193 0.11 -6.04 5.07
C ARG A 193 -0.89 -5.88 3.93
N VAL A 194 -1.07 -6.93 3.15
CA VAL A 194 -1.98 -6.98 2.01
C VAL A 194 -2.88 -8.21 2.12
N ALA A 195 -4.12 -8.09 1.70
CA ALA A 195 -5.02 -9.23 1.56
C ALA A 195 -4.42 -10.26 0.58
N GLY A 196 -4.44 -11.53 0.93
CA GLY A 196 -4.12 -12.61 0.00
C GLY A 196 -5.13 -12.66 -1.16
N ILE A 197 -4.89 -13.51 -2.14
CA ILE A 197 -5.73 -13.58 -3.35
C ILE A 197 -7.19 -13.86 -2.99
N GLU A 198 -7.44 -14.82 -2.11
CA GLU A 198 -8.76 -15.24 -1.67
C GLU A 198 -9.50 -14.08 -0.97
N LEU A 199 -8.84 -13.43 -0.01
CA LEU A 199 -9.40 -12.26 0.66
C LEU A 199 -9.63 -11.09 -0.29
N THR A 200 -8.73 -10.88 -1.24
CA THR A 200 -8.86 -9.80 -2.23
C THR A 200 -10.15 -9.96 -3.03
N MET A 201 -10.48 -11.17 -3.48
CA MET A 201 -11.71 -11.46 -4.21
C MET A 201 -12.96 -11.36 -3.32
N LEU A 202 -12.91 -11.90 -2.10
CA LEU A 202 -14.01 -11.81 -1.14
C LEU A 202 -14.29 -10.37 -0.71
N ASP A 203 -13.26 -9.60 -0.39
CA ASP A 203 -13.39 -8.18 -0.07
C ASP A 203 -13.95 -7.39 -1.27
N ALA A 204 -13.49 -7.69 -2.49
CA ALA A 204 -14.00 -7.05 -3.70
C ALA A 204 -15.49 -7.38 -3.93
N ALA A 205 -15.89 -8.62 -3.75
CA ALA A 205 -17.30 -9.02 -3.87
C ALA A 205 -18.19 -8.41 -2.77
N ARG A 206 -17.65 -8.19 -1.56
CA ARG A 206 -18.35 -7.53 -0.45
C ARG A 206 -18.49 -6.03 -0.68
N TYR A 207 -17.40 -5.38 -1.05
CA TYR A 207 -17.31 -3.94 -1.22
C TYR A 207 -17.28 -3.54 -2.71
N PHE A 208 -18.01 -4.26 -3.56
CA PHE A 208 -17.96 -4.11 -5.02
C PHE A 208 -18.10 -2.67 -5.51
N ARG A 209 -18.90 -1.83 -4.84
CA ARG A 209 -19.01 -0.39 -5.15
C ARG A 209 -17.68 0.36 -5.05
N LYS A 210 -16.77 -0.11 -4.21
CA LYS A 210 -15.42 0.44 -4.06
C LYS A 210 -14.40 -0.28 -4.93
N ALA A 211 -14.79 -1.40 -5.52
CA ALA A 211 -13.99 -2.20 -6.45
C ALA A 211 -14.40 -1.98 -7.91
N ALA A 212 -14.79 -0.77 -8.28
CA ALA A 212 -15.24 -0.38 -9.61
C ALA A 212 -16.53 -1.11 -10.08
N GLY A 213 -17.46 -1.38 -9.17
CA GLY A 213 -18.71 -2.08 -9.47
C GLY A 213 -18.52 -3.58 -9.66
N ILE A 214 -19.57 -4.24 -10.14
CA ILE A 214 -19.56 -5.69 -10.36
C ILE A 214 -18.60 -6.08 -11.50
N HIS A 215 -18.46 -5.24 -12.52
CA HIS A 215 -17.50 -5.43 -13.62
C HIS A 215 -16.05 -5.40 -13.13
N GLY A 216 -15.72 -4.48 -12.21
CA GLY A 216 -14.40 -4.45 -11.59
C GLY A 216 -14.09 -5.71 -10.79
N VAL A 217 -15.07 -6.25 -10.07
CA VAL A 217 -14.95 -7.54 -9.37
C VAL A 217 -14.79 -8.68 -10.36
N ALA A 218 -15.56 -8.70 -11.45
CA ALA A 218 -15.47 -9.72 -12.50
C ALA A 218 -14.07 -9.75 -13.11
N GLN A 219 -13.48 -8.58 -13.38
CA GLN A 219 -12.11 -8.50 -13.89
C GLN A 219 -11.08 -9.04 -12.86
N ILE A 220 -11.20 -8.69 -11.58
CA ILE A 220 -10.35 -9.23 -10.52
C ILE A 220 -10.45 -10.76 -10.49
N VAL A 221 -11.67 -11.31 -10.59
CA VAL A 221 -11.92 -12.75 -10.56
C VAL A 221 -11.32 -13.42 -11.79
N LYS A 222 -11.47 -12.84 -12.98
CA LYS A 222 -10.85 -13.34 -14.21
C LYS A 222 -9.33 -13.45 -14.07
N ASP A 223 -8.67 -12.42 -13.55
CA ASP A 223 -7.22 -12.33 -13.44
C ASP A 223 -6.63 -13.22 -12.32
N LEU A 224 -7.35 -13.37 -11.22
CA LEU A 224 -6.83 -14.00 -10.01
C LEU A 224 -7.46 -15.35 -9.68
N GLY A 225 -8.64 -15.65 -10.19
CA GLY A 225 -9.43 -16.83 -9.81
C GLY A 225 -8.65 -18.13 -9.95
N ALA A 226 -7.93 -18.34 -11.06
CA ALA A 226 -7.13 -19.54 -11.28
C ALA A 226 -5.99 -19.74 -10.25
N LYS A 227 -5.50 -18.64 -9.65
CA LYS A 227 -4.41 -18.66 -8.67
C LYS A 227 -4.89 -18.93 -7.24
N ALA A 228 -6.19 -18.79 -6.99
CA ALA A 228 -6.76 -18.95 -5.65
C ALA A 228 -6.82 -20.43 -5.25
N SER A 229 -6.51 -20.70 -3.98
CA SER A 229 -6.71 -22.02 -3.39
C SER A 229 -8.19 -22.23 -3.07
N PRO A 230 -8.86 -23.27 -3.63
CA PRO A 230 -10.27 -23.55 -3.33
C PRO A 230 -10.52 -23.76 -1.82
N ARG A 231 -9.60 -24.44 -1.13
CA ARG A 231 -9.69 -24.69 0.31
C ARG A 231 -9.63 -23.39 1.11
N LYS A 232 -8.60 -22.56 0.88
CA LYS A 232 -8.45 -21.27 1.59
C LYS A 232 -9.62 -20.33 1.29
N LEU A 233 -10.13 -20.39 0.06
CA LEU A 233 -11.28 -19.57 -0.34
C LEU A 233 -12.53 -19.98 0.43
N ALA A 234 -12.81 -21.27 0.56
CA ALA A 234 -13.93 -21.79 1.34
C ALA A 234 -13.83 -21.44 2.82
N GLU A 235 -12.64 -21.67 3.43
CA GLU A 235 -12.37 -21.34 4.83
C GLU A 235 -12.57 -19.84 5.09
N ALA A 236 -12.01 -18.96 4.27
CA ALA A 236 -12.19 -17.52 4.42
C ALA A 236 -13.64 -17.07 4.18
N ALA A 237 -14.37 -17.71 3.28
CA ALA A 237 -15.75 -17.38 2.94
C ALA A 237 -16.73 -17.57 4.13
N GLU A 238 -16.40 -18.43 5.11
CA GLU A 238 -17.21 -18.63 6.32
C GLU A 238 -17.41 -17.34 7.14
N HIS A 239 -16.49 -16.41 7.01
CA HIS A 239 -16.49 -15.11 7.72
C HIS A 239 -17.13 -13.97 6.92
N TYR A 240 -17.71 -14.27 5.75
CA TYR A 240 -18.34 -13.27 4.89
C TYR A 240 -19.85 -13.46 4.79
N GLU A 241 -20.56 -12.38 4.46
CA GLU A 241 -22.00 -12.48 4.20
C GLU A 241 -22.27 -13.42 3.04
N ASN A 242 -23.21 -14.35 3.23
CA ASN A 242 -23.59 -15.36 2.25
C ASN A 242 -23.85 -14.77 0.84
N THR A 243 -24.45 -13.57 0.76
CA THR A 243 -24.71 -12.91 -0.52
C THR A 243 -23.42 -12.52 -1.24
N SER A 244 -22.40 -12.05 -0.52
CA SER A 244 -21.09 -11.70 -1.11
C SER A 244 -20.36 -12.95 -1.61
N VAL A 245 -20.44 -14.04 -0.84
CA VAL A 245 -19.85 -15.33 -1.23
C VAL A 245 -20.53 -15.89 -2.50
N ARG A 246 -21.86 -15.84 -2.57
CA ARG A 246 -22.61 -16.28 -3.78
C ARG A 246 -22.30 -15.42 -5.00
N ARG A 247 -22.17 -14.11 -4.81
CA ARG A 247 -21.74 -13.19 -5.87
C ARG A 247 -20.37 -13.58 -6.42
N LEU A 248 -19.42 -13.87 -5.53
CA LEU A 248 -18.10 -14.33 -5.93
C LEU A 248 -18.16 -15.67 -6.65
N GLY A 249 -18.94 -16.62 -6.12
CA GLY A 249 -19.12 -17.94 -6.73
C GLY A 249 -19.67 -17.85 -8.15
N TYR A 250 -20.68 -17.01 -8.38
CA TYR A 250 -21.22 -16.73 -9.71
C TYR A 250 -20.15 -16.17 -10.65
N LEU A 251 -19.38 -15.19 -10.22
CA LEU A 251 -18.31 -14.60 -11.04
C LEU A 251 -17.19 -15.59 -11.36
N LEU A 252 -16.87 -16.49 -10.44
CA LEU A 252 -15.91 -17.58 -10.68
C LEU A 252 -16.41 -18.57 -11.72
N ASP A 253 -17.71 -18.92 -11.68
CA ASP A 253 -18.35 -19.77 -12.68
C ASP A 253 -18.32 -19.10 -14.07
N GLN A 254 -18.68 -17.82 -14.15
CA GLN A 254 -18.65 -17.07 -15.41
C GLN A 254 -17.22 -17.00 -16.00
N ALA A 255 -16.20 -16.93 -15.13
CA ALA A 255 -14.79 -16.92 -15.51
C ALA A 255 -14.18 -18.33 -15.73
N ASN A 256 -15.03 -19.39 -15.75
CA ASN A 256 -14.59 -20.78 -15.92
C ASN A 256 -13.60 -21.29 -14.83
N HIS A 257 -13.61 -20.68 -13.66
CA HIS A 257 -12.80 -21.14 -12.51
C HIS A 257 -13.59 -22.18 -11.69
N VAL A 258 -13.95 -23.29 -12.33
CA VAL A 258 -14.89 -24.31 -11.81
C VAL A 258 -14.51 -24.85 -10.43
N ARG A 259 -13.21 -25.10 -10.19
CA ARG A 259 -12.73 -25.67 -8.90
C ARG A 259 -12.96 -24.69 -7.74
N GLN A 260 -12.72 -23.41 -7.95
CA GLN A 260 -12.91 -22.36 -6.96
C GLN A 260 -14.40 -22.08 -6.74
N ALA A 261 -15.18 -22.05 -7.82
CA ALA A 261 -16.62 -21.91 -7.75
C ALA A 261 -17.27 -23.06 -6.95
N SER A 262 -16.89 -24.32 -7.24
CA SER A 262 -17.44 -25.49 -6.54
C SER A 262 -17.18 -25.46 -5.03
N ALA A 263 -16.05 -24.88 -4.60
CA ALA A 263 -15.75 -24.71 -3.17
C ALA A 263 -16.75 -23.77 -2.45
N LEU A 264 -17.42 -22.87 -3.18
CA LEU A 264 -18.40 -21.93 -2.64
C LEU A 264 -19.86 -22.38 -2.80
N GLU A 265 -20.14 -23.47 -3.52
CA GLU A 265 -21.52 -23.97 -3.72
C GLU A 265 -22.30 -24.28 -2.43
N PRO A 266 -21.66 -24.76 -1.33
CA PRO A 266 -22.37 -24.99 -0.08
C PRO A 266 -23.10 -23.73 0.43
N PHE A 267 -22.51 -22.54 0.23
CA PHE A 267 -23.13 -21.27 0.63
C PHE A 267 -24.37 -20.96 -0.22
N ALA A 268 -24.35 -21.29 -1.50
CA ALA A 268 -25.51 -21.12 -2.38
C ALA A 268 -26.64 -22.06 -2.01
N ARG A 269 -26.34 -23.33 -1.65
CA ARG A 269 -27.34 -24.30 -1.20
C ARG A 269 -28.04 -23.87 0.09
N GLN A 270 -27.33 -23.26 1.03
CA GLN A 270 -27.87 -22.76 2.30
C GLN A 270 -28.75 -21.51 2.13
N ALA A 271 -28.67 -20.81 1.00
CA ALA A 271 -29.43 -19.58 0.79
C ALA A 271 -30.93 -19.85 0.66
N LYS A 272 -31.74 -19.08 1.38
CA LYS A 272 -33.23 -19.21 1.38
C LYS A 272 -33.91 -18.32 0.35
N SER A 273 -33.23 -17.30 -0.18
CA SER A 273 -33.83 -16.32 -1.09
C SER A 273 -32.86 -15.89 -2.18
N MET A 274 -33.39 -15.48 -3.31
CA MET A 274 -32.63 -14.82 -4.36
C MET A 274 -32.26 -13.41 -3.95
N LYS A 275 -31.08 -12.94 -4.37
CA LYS A 275 -30.60 -11.58 -4.12
C LYS A 275 -30.05 -10.98 -5.41
N PRO A 276 -30.14 -9.66 -5.61
CA PRO A 276 -29.57 -9.04 -6.80
C PRO A 276 -28.04 -9.19 -6.84
N LEU A 277 -27.51 -9.40 -8.04
CA LEU A 277 -26.06 -9.41 -8.30
C LEU A 277 -25.46 -8.04 -7.92
N SER A 278 -26.10 -6.97 -8.38
CA SER A 278 -25.71 -5.59 -8.08
C SER A 278 -26.87 -4.83 -7.38
N PRO A 279 -26.88 -4.71 -6.07
CA PRO A 279 -27.90 -3.95 -5.35
C PRO A 279 -27.83 -2.43 -5.54
N SER A 280 -26.88 -1.92 -6.33
CA SER A 280 -26.71 -0.48 -6.58
C SER A 280 -27.73 0.09 -7.56
N LEU A 281 -28.20 -0.72 -8.47
CA LEU A 281 -29.31 -0.36 -9.35
C LEU A 281 -30.56 -0.43 -8.48
N GLY A 282 -31.07 0.73 -8.06
CA GLY A 282 -32.23 0.84 -7.17
C GLY A 282 -33.36 -0.10 -7.58
N GLN A 283 -34.28 -0.39 -6.66
CA GLN A 283 -35.51 -1.06 -7.01
C GLN A 283 -36.13 -0.30 -8.17
N VAL A 284 -36.10 -0.92 -9.36
CA VAL A 284 -36.87 -0.42 -10.51
C VAL A 284 -38.30 -0.36 -10.03
N PRO A 285 -39.02 0.78 -10.16
CA PRO A 285 -40.43 0.85 -9.80
C PRO A 285 -41.15 -0.32 -10.43
N ASP A 286 -42.09 -0.92 -9.72
CA ASP A 286 -42.89 -2.08 -10.13
C ASP A 286 -43.58 -1.97 -11.50
N SER A 287 -43.54 -0.80 -12.14
CA SER A 287 -44.23 -0.52 -13.42
C SER A 287 -43.46 -0.90 -14.68
N LEU A 288 -42.18 -1.30 -14.59
CA LEU A 288 -41.43 -1.85 -15.72
C LEU A 288 -40.77 -3.17 -15.25
N THR A 289 -41.49 -4.25 -15.38
CA THR A 289 -41.00 -5.64 -15.23
C THR A 289 -39.95 -5.91 -16.32
N VAL A 290 -38.74 -5.41 -16.12
CA VAL A 290 -37.60 -5.94 -16.83
C VAL A 290 -37.42 -7.36 -16.28
N LEU A 291 -37.68 -8.37 -17.11
CA LEU A 291 -37.38 -9.76 -16.80
C LEU A 291 -35.89 -9.91 -16.65
N HIS A 292 -35.42 -9.78 -15.42
CA HIS A 292 -34.01 -10.06 -15.11
C HIS A 292 -33.79 -11.57 -15.14
N ASP A 293 -32.72 -12.01 -15.77
CA ASP A 293 -32.28 -13.39 -15.72
C ASP A 293 -32.02 -13.82 -14.28
N LYS A 294 -32.32 -15.10 -13.99
CA LYS A 294 -32.15 -15.70 -12.67
C LYS A 294 -31.15 -16.81 -12.74
N ASP A 295 -30.09 -16.69 -11.99
CA ASP A 295 -29.18 -17.79 -11.74
C ASP A 295 -29.65 -18.62 -10.56
N THR A 296 -30.15 -19.83 -10.84
CA THR A 296 -30.71 -20.75 -9.83
C THR A 296 -29.65 -21.42 -9.01
N LYS A 297 -28.47 -21.65 -9.55
CA LYS A 297 -27.31 -22.25 -8.87
C LYS A 297 -26.85 -21.35 -7.73
N TRP A 298 -26.59 -20.08 -8.02
CA TRP A 298 -26.13 -19.09 -7.05
C TRP A 298 -27.26 -18.33 -6.35
N LYS A 299 -28.51 -18.57 -6.75
CA LYS A 299 -29.69 -17.85 -6.25
C LYS A 299 -29.53 -16.33 -6.33
N LEU A 300 -29.15 -15.87 -7.52
CA LEU A 300 -28.93 -14.46 -7.83
C LEU A 300 -29.90 -14.01 -8.94
N ILE A 301 -30.33 -12.75 -8.86
CA ILE A 301 -31.03 -12.04 -9.92
C ILE A 301 -29.97 -11.25 -10.68
N ILE A 302 -29.80 -11.52 -11.96
CA ILE A 302 -28.80 -10.88 -12.81
C ILE A 302 -29.40 -9.57 -13.35
N ASN A 303 -29.32 -8.55 -12.51
CA ASN A 303 -29.83 -7.21 -12.80
C ASN A 303 -28.81 -6.28 -13.44
N GLU A 304 -27.59 -6.75 -13.65
CA GLU A 304 -26.51 -6.06 -14.34
C GLU A 304 -25.78 -7.09 -15.19
N PRO A 305 -25.90 -7.07 -16.53
CA PRO A 305 -25.19 -7.99 -17.39
C PRO A 305 -23.68 -7.73 -17.32
N LEU A 306 -22.89 -8.78 -17.34
CA LEU A 306 -21.43 -8.65 -17.35
C LEU A 306 -20.98 -8.36 -18.79
N GLU A 307 -20.42 -7.18 -19.01
CA GLU A 307 -19.82 -6.76 -20.30
C GLU A 307 -18.43 -7.35 -20.54
N THR A 308 -18.00 -8.28 -19.71
CA THR A 308 -16.70 -8.93 -19.86
C THR A 308 -16.82 -10.07 -20.87
N GLU A 309 -16.09 -9.98 -21.95
CA GLU A 309 -15.72 -11.17 -22.73
C GLU A 309 -14.83 -12.04 -21.83
N PHE A 310 -15.43 -13.07 -21.26
CA PHE A 310 -14.71 -14.06 -20.44
C PHE A 310 -13.90 -15.01 -21.34
#